data_68f8025f91e3b9fc11473bade4bdc171
#
_entry.id   68f8025f91e3b9fc11473bade4bdc171
#
_cell.length_a   1.000
_cell.length_b   1.000
_cell.length_c   1.000
_cell.angle_alpha   90.00
_cell.angle_beta   90.00
_cell.angle_gamma   90.00
#
_symmetry.space_group_name_H-M   'P 1'
#
loop_
_entity.id
_entity.type
_entity.pdbx_description
1 polymer ?
#
loop_
_entity_poly.entity_id
_entity_poly.type
_entity_poly.pdbx_seq_one_letter_code
_entity_poly.pdbx_strand_id
1 'polypeptide(L)'
;MNGSLPFRDRRDAGEQLAARLTHLESEHPLVLGLPRGGVPVAALVAARLHAPLDILVVRKLGVPFQPELAMGAVGEEGARVLEPTVIRQAGITAEQIATVETKERAEIERRAARYRDGRTPVPLSGRVVVIVDDGIATGSTALAAIQVARHRGAARVVLAAPVAAAETARELVSVVDELVCVATPEDFGAVGRFYRNFSQTSDDEVTSLLATARTASEHDDSSVARRAQDQGVEDSGALDQDVDVLSDGATLEGRLTIPAQASGIVLFAHGSGSSARSPRNRFVADRLHDAGIGTLLFDLLTPLEADDRANVFDIELLARRLRGATGWTRELRPGGIDALGYFGASTGAAAALEAAADPRLQIDAVVSRGGRVDLAAGHLDAVRAPTLMIVGGADAEVLQLNRAAARLLRCPHEVVVVPGASHLFEEPGALDAVAGLASGWFAKHLGAHAT
;
A
#
# COMPACT_ATOMS: atom_id res chain seq x y z
N MET A 1 9.69 -13.91 25.12
CA MET A 1 8.24 -14.23 24.93
C MET A 1 8.14 -14.96 23.61
N ASN A 2 7.67 -16.21 23.58
CA ASN A 2 7.44 -16.92 22.32
C ASN A 2 6.24 -16.28 21.64
N GLY A 3 6.43 -15.78 20.40
CA GLY A 3 5.34 -15.29 19.59
C GLY A 3 4.26 -16.36 19.39
N SER A 4 2.99 -15.97 19.26
CA SER A 4 1.91 -16.93 19.09
C SER A 4 1.91 -17.48 17.66
N LEU A 5 2.22 -18.76 17.50
CA LEU A 5 2.06 -19.48 16.24
C LEU A 5 0.71 -20.22 16.21
N PRO A 6 0.09 -20.36 15.03
CA PRO A 6 0.41 -19.73 13.76
C PRO A 6 0.06 -18.23 13.75
N PHE A 7 0.81 -17.42 12.99
CA PHE A 7 0.46 -16.01 12.72
C PHE A 7 -0.90 -15.93 12.02
N ARG A 8 -1.64 -14.84 12.25
CA ARG A 8 -2.89 -14.61 11.52
C ARG A 8 -2.63 -14.46 10.02
N ASP A 9 -1.67 -13.58 9.66
CA ASP A 9 -1.27 -13.24 8.32
C ASP A 9 0.14 -12.59 8.34
N ARG A 10 0.61 -12.06 7.20
CA ARG A 10 1.91 -11.37 7.11
C ARG A 10 1.96 -10.06 7.89
N ARG A 11 0.82 -9.42 8.14
CA ARG A 11 0.75 -8.22 8.97
C ARG A 11 1.06 -8.56 10.42
N ASP A 12 0.35 -9.50 11.00
CA ASP A 12 0.59 -9.97 12.38
C ASP A 12 2.04 -10.45 12.58
N ALA A 13 2.55 -11.20 11.60
CA ALA A 13 3.93 -11.66 11.59
C ALA A 13 4.95 -10.51 11.54
N GLY A 14 4.68 -9.50 10.72
CA GLY A 14 5.50 -8.30 10.57
C GLY A 14 5.53 -7.44 11.83
N GLU A 15 4.40 -7.23 12.49
CA GLU A 15 4.30 -6.52 13.76
C GLU A 15 5.14 -7.20 14.86
N GLN A 16 5.05 -8.54 14.96
CA GLN A 16 5.84 -9.30 15.93
C GLN A 16 7.35 -9.28 15.60
N LEU A 17 7.72 -9.31 14.32
CA LEU A 17 9.13 -9.21 13.88
C LEU A 17 9.68 -7.81 14.14
N ALA A 18 8.93 -6.77 13.79
CA ALA A 18 9.32 -5.37 13.99
C ALA A 18 9.61 -5.05 15.46
N ALA A 19 8.81 -5.61 16.39
CA ALA A 19 9.05 -5.47 17.83
C ALA A 19 10.39 -6.05 18.31
N ARG A 20 10.97 -7.02 17.58
CA ARG A 20 12.27 -7.62 17.89
C ARG A 20 13.46 -6.87 17.31
N LEU A 21 13.21 -5.96 16.37
CA LEU A 21 14.24 -5.20 15.64
C LEU A 21 14.43 -3.78 16.18
N THR A 22 13.68 -3.37 17.21
CA THR A 22 13.70 -1.98 17.74
C THR A 22 15.09 -1.49 18.17
N HIS A 23 16.00 -2.39 18.53
CA HIS A 23 17.39 -2.05 18.88
C HIS A 23 18.19 -1.49 17.70
N LEU A 24 17.72 -1.69 16.46
CA LEU A 24 18.37 -1.16 15.24
C LEU A 24 17.91 0.25 14.88
N GLU A 25 16.91 0.81 15.55
CA GLU A 25 16.33 2.13 15.24
C GLU A 25 17.39 3.23 15.21
N SER A 26 18.28 3.25 16.19
CA SER A 26 19.39 4.24 16.30
C SER A 26 20.49 4.06 15.25
N GLU A 27 20.54 2.94 14.53
CA GLU A 27 21.52 2.69 13.47
C GLU A 27 21.04 3.21 12.10
N HIS A 28 19.84 3.77 12.01
CA HIS A 28 19.22 4.28 10.77
C HIS A 28 19.33 3.29 9.60
N PRO A 29 18.85 2.05 9.75
CA PRO A 29 19.04 1.01 8.76
C PRO A 29 18.26 1.29 7.47
N LEU A 30 18.65 0.61 6.40
CA LEU A 30 17.83 0.46 5.21
C LEU A 30 17.13 -0.91 5.27
N VAL A 31 15.81 -0.93 5.18
CA VAL A 31 15.04 -2.16 5.15
C VAL A 31 14.80 -2.61 3.70
N LEU A 32 15.13 -3.85 3.41
CA LEU A 32 15.01 -4.45 2.07
C LEU A 32 14.07 -5.67 2.11
N GLY A 33 12.90 -5.54 1.51
CA GLY A 33 11.98 -6.67 1.36
C GLY A 33 12.36 -7.60 0.21
N LEU A 34 12.34 -8.91 0.42
CA LEU A 34 12.50 -9.89 -0.67
C LEU A 34 11.15 -10.10 -1.39
N PRO A 35 11.02 -9.71 -2.66
CA PRO A 35 9.76 -9.85 -3.37
C PRO A 35 9.39 -11.32 -3.62
N ARG A 36 8.12 -11.69 -3.47
CA ARG A 36 6.98 -10.81 -3.17
C ARG A 36 6.61 -10.83 -1.69
N GLY A 37 6.61 -12.00 -1.05
CA GLY A 37 6.07 -12.24 0.29
C GLY A 37 6.76 -11.46 1.42
N GLY A 38 8.06 -11.19 1.28
CA GLY A 38 8.81 -10.43 2.28
C GLY A 38 8.48 -8.93 2.33
N VAL A 39 7.92 -8.36 1.24
CA VAL A 39 7.67 -6.91 1.19
C VAL A 39 6.58 -6.43 2.16
N PRO A 40 5.44 -7.10 2.32
CA PRO A 40 4.46 -6.74 3.35
C PRO A 40 5.01 -6.78 4.79
N VAL A 41 5.87 -7.75 5.08
CA VAL A 41 6.54 -7.85 6.38
C VAL A 41 7.58 -6.74 6.55
N ALA A 42 8.39 -6.48 5.50
CA ALA A 42 9.41 -5.44 5.49
C ALA A 42 8.82 -4.03 5.68
N ALA A 43 7.64 -3.77 5.13
CA ALA A 43 6.96 -2.48 5.28
C ALA A 43 6.63 -2.16 6.73
N LEU A 44 6.23 -3.15 7.53
CA LEU A 44 5.96 -2.99 8.96
C LEU A 44 7.25 -2.81 9.78
N VAL A 45 8.31 -3.54 9.40
CA VAL A 45 9.63 -3.36 10.00
C VAL A 45 10.16 -1.95 9.72
N ALA A 46 10.09 -1.49 8.47
CA ALA A 46 10.53 -0.16 8.07
C ALA A 46 9.76 0.95 8.79
N ALA A 47 8.43 0.84 8.87
CA ALA A 47 7.58 1.78 9.59
C ALA A 47 7.94 1.85 11.08
N ARG A 48 8.20 0.70 11.73
CA ARG A 48 8.55 0.65 13.16
C ARG A 48 9.94 1.22 13.47
N LEU A 49 10.89 1.07 12.53
CA LEU A 49 12.26 1.56 12.67
C LEU A 49 12.44 2.99 12.11
N HIS A 50 11.39 3.64 11.65
CA HIS A 50 11.46 4.91 10.92
C HIS A 50 12.53 4.88 9.82
N ALA A 51 12.59 3.75 9.09
CA ALA A 51 13.65 3.43 8.13
C ALA A 51 13.14 3.47 6.69
N PRO A 52 13.98 3.87 5.72
CA PRO A 52 13.63 3.73 4.30
C PRO A 52 13.36 2.27 3.94
N LEU A 53 12.36 2.04 3.09
CA LEU A 53 12.04 0.73 2.53
C LEU A 53 12.38 0.69 1.04
N ASP A 54 13.10 -0.35 0.63
CA ASP A 54 13.25 -0.73 -0.77
C ASP A 54 13.13 -2.26 -0.91
N ILE A 55 13.25 -2.76 -2.12
CA ILE A 55 13.32 -4.19 -2.40
C ILE A 55 14.75 -4.61 -2.71
N LEU A 56 15.03 -5.88 -2.53
CA LEU A 56 16.23 -6.51 -3.06
C LEU A 56 15.84 -7.66 -3.97
N VAL A 57 15.94 -7.45 -5.29
CA VAL A 57 15.65 -8.49 -6.27
C VAL A 57 16.90 -9.30 -6.51
N VAL A 58 16.87 -10.55 -6.10
CA VAL A 58 17.97 -11.50 -6.26
C VAL A 58 17.48 -12.77 -6.91
N ARG A 59 18.38 -13.45 -7.61
CA ARG A 59 18.11 -14.73 -8.24
C ARG A 59 19.28 -15.68 -8.01
N LYS A 60 18.94 -16.89 -7.60
CA LYS A 60 19.88 -18.01 -7.49
C LYS A 60 20.33 -18.43 -8.90
N LEU A 61 21.61 -18.58 -9.11
CA LEU A 61 22.15 -19.28 -10.30
C LEU A 61 22.20 -20.77 -10.01
N GLY A 62 21.21 -21.50 -10.45
CA GLY A 62 21.17 -22.95 -10.31
C GLY A 62 22.09 -23.64 -11.31
N VAL A 63 22.68 -24.78 -10.92
CA VAL A 63 23.43 -25.65 -11.83
C VAL A 63 22.47 -26.15 -12.95
N PRO A 64 22.85 -26.11 -14.24
CA PRO A 64 21.94 -26.37 -15.37
C PRO A 64 21.18 -27.70 -15.30
N PHE A 65 21.80 -28.75 -14.81
CA PHE A 65 21.20 -30.07 -14.66
C PHE A 65 20.70 -30.39 -13.24
N GLN A 66 20.92 -29.49 -12.28
CA GLN A 66 20.46 -29.58 -10.90
C GLN A 66 20.10 -28.17 -10.37
N PRO A 67 18.97 -27.58 -10.79
CA PRO A 67 18.64 -26.17 -10.51
C PRO A 67 18.52 -25.82 -9.01
N GLU A 68 18.31 -26.81 -8.15
CA GLU A 68 18.28 -26.62 -6.71
C GLU A 68 19.65 -26.38 -6.09
N LEU A 69 20.72 -26.90 -6.71
CA LEU A 69 22.10 -26.64 -6.30
C LEU A 69 22.54 -25.27 -6.82
N ALA A 70 22.85 -24.34 -5.90
CA ALA A 70 23.29 -23.00 -6.26
C ALA A 70 24.78 -22.99 -6.64
N MET A 71 25.11 -22.55 -7.86
CA MET A 71 26.47 -22.24 -8.29
C MET A 71 26.81 -20.75 -8.13
N GLY A 72 25.85 -19.96 -7.59
CA GLY A 72 26.00 -18.53 -7.34
C GLY A 72 24.68 -17.79 -7.20
N ALA A 73 24.78 -16.49 -7.20
CA ALA A 73 23.64 -15.57 -7.16
C ALA A 73 23.91 -14.33 -8.02
N VAL A 74 22.86 -13.76 -8.57
CA VAL A 74 22.87 -12.46 -9.25
C VAL A 74 21.83 -11.54 -8.63
N GLY A 75 22.12 -10.26 -8.67
CA GLY A 75 21.26 -9.19 -8.18
C GLY A 75 21.27 -8.01 -9.13
N GLU A 76 20.59 -6.96 -8.71
CA GLU A 76 20.55 -5.68 -9.41
C GLU A 76 21.94 -5.03 -9.47
N GLU A 77 22.07 -3.99 -10.31
CA GLU A 77 23.30 -3.20 -10.48
C GLU A 77 24.53 -4.05 -10.81
N GLY A 78 24.32 -5.14 -11.56
CA GLY A 78 25.41 -6.00 -11.97
C GLY A 78 25.96 -6.93 -10.90
N ALA A 79 25.39 -6.94 -9.69
CA ALA A 79 25.86 -7.79 -8.60
C ALA A 79 25.89 -9.26 -9.03
N ARG A 80 27.03 -9.93 -8.77
CA ARG A 80 27.32 -11.30 -9.14
C ARG A 80 28.22 -11.96 -8.12
N VAL A 81 27.76 -13.05 -7.59
CA VAL A 81 28.56 -13.92 -6.70
C VAL A 81 28.54 -15.32 -7.26
N LEU A 82 29.69 -15.95 -7.36
CA LEU A 82 29.84 -17.33 -7.81
C LEU A 82 30.45 -18.18 -6.70
N GLU A 83 30.07 -19.46 -6.68
CA GLU A 83 30.60 -20.50 -5.78
C GLU A 83 31.61 -21.37 -6.53
N PRO A 84 32.92 -21.00 -6.51
CA PRO A 84 33.94 -21.69 -7.33
C PRO A 84 34.05 -23.18 -7.04
N THR A 85 33.74 -23.60 -5.81
CA THR A 85 33.80 -25.00 -5.41
C THR A 85 32.70 -25.80 -6.08
N VAL A 86 31.47 -25.31 -6.08
CA VAL A 86 30.33 -25.95 -6.75
C VAL A 86 30.57 -26.01 -8.24
N ILE A 87 31.02 -24.92 -8.87
CA ILE A 87 31.29 -24.82 -10.30
C ILE A 87 32.32 -25.90 -10.73
N ARG A 88 33.44 -26.03 -9.97
CA ARG A 88 34.46 -27.03 -10.26
C ARG A 88 33.95 -28.45 -10.07
N GLN A 89 33.25 -28.73 -8.98
CA GLN A 89 32.77 -30.08 -8.67
C GLN A 89 31.69 -30.54 -9.66
N ALA A 90 30.84 -29.62 -10.10
CA ALA A 90 29.79 -29.91 -11.09
C ALA A 90 30.28 -29.82 -12.54
N GLY A 91 31.54 -29.42 -12.78
CA GLY A 91 32.10 -29.32 -14.11
C GLY A 91 31.43 -28.28 -15.01
N ILE A 92 30.94 -27.18 -14.44
CA ILE A 92 30.18 -26.16 -15.15
C ILE A 92 31.15 -25.27 -15.96
N THR A 93 30.83 -25.11 -17.25
CA THR A 93 31.61 -24.24 -18.15
C THR A 93 31.20 -22.77 -18.02
N ALA A 94 32.10 -21.86 -18.41
CA ALA A 94 31.80 -20.42 -18.42
C ALA A 94 30.60 -20.08 -19.33
N GLU A 95 30.40 -20.80 -20.42
CA GLU A 95 29.27 -20.62 -21.33
C GLU A 95 27.93 -21.04 -20.68
N GLN A 96 27.93 -22.14 -19.93
CA GLN A 96 26.76 -22.57 -19.16
C GLN A 96 26.40 -21.57 -18.08
N ILE A 97 27.39 -21.01 -17.35
CA ILE A 97 27.17 -19.96 -16.38
C ILE A 97 26.53 -18.74 -17.07
N ALA A 98 27.11 -18.27 -18.16
CA ALA A 98 26.62 -17.10 -18.90
C ALA A 98 25.18 -17.28 -19.39
N THR A 99 24.81 -18.47 -19.85
CA THR A 99 23.46 -18.81 -20.30
C THR A 99 22.44 -18.66 -19.15
N VAL A 100 22.74 -19.26 -17.98
CA VAL A 100 21.86 -19.16 -16.80
C VAL A 100 21.80 -17.73 -16.30
N GLU A 101 22.94 -17.06 -16.22
CA GLU A 101 23.05 -15.67 -15.76
C GLU A 101 22.22 -14.71 -16.62
N THR A 102 22.31 -14.80 -17.94
CA THR A 102 21.55 -13.94 -18.88
C THR A 102 20.05 -14.07 -18.65
N LYS A 103 19.54 -15.29 -18.48
CA LYS A 103 18.13 -15.54 -18.20
C LYS A 103 17.68 -14.92 -16.85
N GLU A 104 18.46 -15.14 -15.80
CA GLU A 104 18.09 -14.67 -14.46
C GLU A 104 18.23 -13.14 -14.35
N ARG A 105 19.18 -12.51 -15.05
CA ARG A 105 19.28 -11.04 -15.12
C ARG A 105 18.09 -10.40 -15.81
N ALA A 106 17.64 -10.94 -16.93
CA ALA A 106 16.44 -10.44 -17.61
C ALA A 106 15.21 -10.46 -16.69
N GLU A 107 15.07 -11.50 -15.86
CA GLU A 107 13.99 -11.59 -14.87
C GLU A 107 14.16 -10.58 -13.72
N ILE A 108 15.38 -10.31 -13.26
CA ILE A 108 15.67 -9.27 -12.26
C ILE A 108 15.27 -7.90 -12.81
N GLU A 109 15.72 -7.56 -14.02
CA GLU A 109 15.42 -6.27 -14.67
C GLU A 109 13.92 -6.08 -14.82
N ARG A 110 13.21 -7.09 -15.30
CA ARG A 110 11.75 -7.07 -15.44
C ARG A 110 11.05 -6.79 -14.11
N ARG A 111 11.45 -7.49 -13.02
CA ARG A 111 10.86 -7.31 -11.69
C ARG A 111 11.22 -5.96 -11.08
N ALA A 112 12.49 -5.58 -11.14
CA ALA A 112 12.97 -4.31 -10.61
C ALA A 112 12.27 -3.11 -11.27
N ALA A 113 12.14 -3.12 -12.61
CA ALA A 113 11.41 -2.11 -13.37
C ALA A 113 9.95 -2.02 -12.92
N ARG A 114 9.28 -3.17 -12.78
CA ARG A 114 7.88 -3.21 -12.35
C ARG A 114 7.66 -2.67 -10.94
N TYR A 115 8.50 -3.06 -9.98
CA TYR A 115 8.28 -2.69 -8.58
C TYR A 115 8.75 -1.29 -8.22
N ARG A 116 9.76 -0.76 -8.92
CA ARG A 116 10.29 0.59 -8.66
C ARG A 116 9.75 1.69 -9.56
N ASP A 117 8.97 1.34 -10.57
CA ASP A 117 8.38 2.31 -11.50
C ASP A 117 9.43 3.26 -12.09
N GLY A 118 10.53 2.66 -12.64
CA GLY A 118 11.62 3.39 -13.30
C GLY A 118 12.63 4.08 -12.35
N ARG A 119 12.50 3.94 -11.04
CA ARG A 119 13.40 4.56 -10.06
C ARG A 119 14.67 3.75 -9.84
N THR A 120 15.74 4.44 -9.46
CA THR A 120 17.00 3.81 -9.10
C THR A 120 16.94 3.14 -7.73
N PRO A 121 17.63 2.00 -7.54
CA PRO A 121 17.77 1.35 -6.24
C PRO A 121 18.43 2.27 -5.20
N VAL A 122 18.03 2.13 -3.94
CA VAL A 122 18.70 2.83 -2.85
C VAL A 122 20.12 2.28 -2.68
N PRO A 123 21.17 3.14 -2.60
CA PRO A 123 22.53 2.68 -2.40
C PRO A 123 22.70 1.93 -1.07
N LEU A 124 23.42 0.77 -1.09
CA LEU A 124 23.68 -0.03 0.09
C LEU A 124 25.04 0.28 0.74
N SER A 125 25.97 0.88 0.00
CA SER A 125 27.35 1.09 0.43
C SER A 125 27.43 1.87 1.73
N GLY A 126 28.15 1.30 2.72
CA GLY A 126 28.37 1.88 4.03
C GLY A 126 27.16 1.85 4.98
N ARG A 127 26.04 1.24 4.59
CA ARG A 127 24.81 1.22 5.41
C ARG A 127 24.61 -0.08 6.16
N VAL A 128 23.89 0.02 7.28
CA VAL A 128 23.25 -1.13 7.92
C VAL A 128 22.02 -1.50 7.11
N VAL A 129 21.92 -2.76 6.72
CA VAL A 129 20.85 -3.27 5.86
C VAL A 129 20.08 -4.35 6.60
N VAL A 130 18.76 -4.24 6.68
CA VAL A 130 17.86 -5.27 7.21
C VAL A 130 17.14 -5.94 6.07
N ILE A 131 17.53 -7.17 5.73
CA ILE A 131 16.88 -7.99 4.70
C ILE A 131 15.73 -8.74 5.34
N VAL A 132 14.52 -8.60 4.77
CA VAL A 132 13.29 -9.18 5.34
C VAL A 132 12.61 -10.12 4.34
N ASP A 133 12.27 -11.33 4.80
CA ASP A 133 11.42 -12.28 4.08
C ASP A 133 10.20 -12.69 4.93
N ASP A 134 9.16 -13.27 4.33
CA ASP A 134 7.97 -13.76 5.04
C ASP A 134 8.19 -15.12 5.73
N GLY A 135 9.27 -15.80 5.40
CA GLY A 135 9.72 -17.04 6.05
C GLY A 135 10.87 -17.70 5.31
N ILE A 136 11.76 -18.32 6.06
CA ILE A 136 12.98 -18.92 5.55
C ILE A 136 12.88 -20.45 5.67
N ALA A 137 12.68 -21.13 4.52
CA ALA A 137 12.68 -22.60 4.45
C ALA A 137 14.10 -23.15 4.20
N THR A 138 14.55 -23.15 2.96
CA THR A 138 15.89 -23.67 2.56
C THR A 138 17.00 -22.61 2.66
N GLY A 139 16.66 -21.34 2.91
CA GLY A 139 17.61 -20.25 2.99
C GLY A 139 18.27 -19.81 1.68
N SER A 140 18.00 -20.48 0.54
CA SER A 140 18.69 -20.19 -0.73
C SER A 140 18.50 -18.75 -1.20
N THR A 141 17.28 -18.20 -1.08
CA THR A 141 17.00 -16.79 -1.44
C THR A 141 17.66 -15.83 -0.46
N ALA A 142 17.61 -16.15 0.84
CA ALA A 142 18.24 -15.36 1.89
C ALA A 142 19.75 -15.29 1.71
N LEU A 143 20.40 -16.43 1.45
CA LEU A 143 21.84 -16.50 1.18
C LEU A 143 22.23 -15.67 -0.05
N ALA A 144 21.49 -15.78 -1.15
CA ALA A 144 21.69 -14.96 -2.34
C ALA A 144 21.57 -13.46 -2.03
N ALA A 145 20.56 -13.08 -1.22
CA ALA A 145 20.35 -11.69 -0.81
C ALA A 145 21.49 -11.14 0.05
N ILE A 146 21.97 -11.92 1.02
CA ILE A 146 23.12 -11.57 1.86
C ILE A 146 24.38 -11.33 1.01
N GLN A 147 24.67 -12.27 0.09
CA GLN A 147 25.84 -12.18 -0.79
C GLN A 147 25.76 -10.94 -1.69
N VAL A 148 24.61 -10.66 -2.27
CA VAL A 148 24.38 -9.47 -3.10
C VAL A 148 24.49 -8.19 -2.28
N ALA A 149 23.90 -8.11 -1.08
CA ALA A 149 23.99 -6.95 -0.23
C ALA A 149 25.44 -6.63 0.17
N ARG A 150 26.21 -7.65 0.54
CA ARG A 150 27.66 -7.51 0.84
C ARG A 150 28.45 -7.09 -0.39
N HIS A 151 28.19 -7.68 -1.56
CA HIS A 151 28.82 -7.29 -2.82
C HIS A 151 28.54 -5.81 -3.18
N ARG A 152 27.35 -5.29 -2.85
CA ARG A 152 26.97 -3.89 -3.02
C ARG A 152 27.49 -2.98 -1.90
N GLY A 153 28.36 -3.46 -1.02
CA GLY A 153 29.07 -2.68 -0.02
C GLY A 153 28.30 -2.39 1.26
N ALA A 154 27.25 -3.16 1.61
CA ALA A 154 26.59 -3.04 2.90
C ALA A 154 27.61 -3.20 4.04
N ALA A 155 27.62 -2.27 5.00
CA ALA A 155 28.55 -2.30 6.14
C ALA A 155 28.17 -3.37 7.17
N ARG A 156 26.86 -3.61 7.33
CA ARG A 156 26.30 -4.64 8.21
C ARG A 156 25.03 -5.20 7.56
N VAL A 157 24.87 -6.52 7.63
CA VAL A 157 23.72 -7.22 7.07
C VAL A 157 22.97 -7.95 8.19
N VAL A 158 21.78 -7.50 8.49
CA VAL A 158 20.81 -8.17 9.38
C VAL A 158 19.82 -8.91 8.53
N LEU A 159 19.60 -10.20 8.79
CA LEU A 159 18.55 -10.99 8.16
C LEU A 159 17.39 -11.17 9.14
N ALA A 160 16.17 -10.88 8.70
CA ALA A 160 15.02 -10.95 9.57
C ALA A 160 13.86 -11.70 8.89
N ALA A 161 13.21 -12.61 9.62
CA ALA A 161 12.01 -13.30 9.15
C ALA A 161 11.10 -13.68 10.32
N PRO A 162 9.77 -13.71 10.13
CA PRO A 162 8.86 -14.19 11.18
C PRO A 162 9.15 -15.64 11.58
N VAL A 163 9.47 -16.49 10.61
CA VAL A 163 9.76 -17.90 10.87
C VAL A 163 10.90 -18.41 9.99
N ALA A 164 11.78 -19.22 10.55
CA ALA A 164 12.84 -19.91 9.81
C ALA A 164 12.96 -21.36 10.26
N ALA A 165 13.28 -22.27 9.33
CA ALA A 165 13.64 -23.64 9.71
C ALA A 165 14.85 -23.64 10.64
N ALA A 166 14.82 -24.39 11.74
CA ALA A 166 15.86 -24.35 12.76
C ALA A 166 17.25 -24.72 12.23
N GLU A 167 17.33 -25.70 11.32
CA GLU A 167 18.58 -26.09 10.66
C GLU A 167 19.13 -24.93 9.80
N THR A 168 18.29 -24.36 8.94
CA THR A 168 18.64 -23.23 8.07
C THR A 168 19.04 -21.99 8.88
N ALA A 169 18.36 -21.72 10.00
CA ALA A 169 18.70 -20.61 10.87
C ALA A 169 20.12 -20.77 11.47
N ARG A 170 20.49 -22.00 11.90
CA ARG A 170 21.84 -22.29 12.40
C ARG A 170 22.93 -22.06 11.34
N GLU A 171 22.65 -22.40 10.09
CA GLU A 171 23.57 -22.14 8.98
C GLU A 171 23.70 -20.64 8.68
N LEU A 172 22.57 -19.92 8.61
CA LEU A 172 22.57 -18.50 8.27
C LEU A 172 23.21 -17.61 9.31
N VAL A 173 23.15 -17.95 10.61
CA VAL A 173 23.85 -17.22 11.68
C VAL A 173 25.36 -17.11 11.40
N SER A 174 25.96 -18.08 10.70
CA SER A 174 27.41 -18.05 10.39
C SER A 174 27.78 -17.11 9.24
N VAL A 175 26.78 -16.64 8.46
CA VAL A 175 27.00 -15.86 7.22
C VAL A 175 26.37 -14.46 7.26
N VAL A 176 25.62 -14.11 8.31
CA VAL A 176 25.08 -12.76 8.54
C VAL A 176 25.72 -12.14 9.77
N ASP A 177 25.61 -10.85 9.94
CA ASP A 177 26.07 -10.17 11.15
C ASP A 177 25.06 -10.33 12.29
N GLU A 178 23.77 -10.46 11.94
CA GLU A 178 22.70 -10.76 12.89
C GLU A 178 21.54 -11.46 12.18
N LEU A 179 20.96 -12.47 12.84
CA LEU A 179 19.73 -13.15 12.42
C LEU A 179 18.61 -12.94 13.46
N VAL A 180 17.48 -12.37 13.03
CA VAL A 180 16.33 -12.13 13.89
C VAL A 180 15.11 -12.90 13.39
N CYS A 181 14.62 -13.86 14.18
CA CYS A 181 13.41 -14.63 13.88
C CYS A 181 12.44 -14.57 15.05
N VAL A 182 11.12 -14.55 14.75
CA VAL A 182 10.10 -14.69 15.80
C VAL A 182 10.03 -16.13 16.28
N ALA A 183 10.14 -17.09 15.37
CA ALA A 183 10.17 -18.51 15.70
C ALA A 183 11.11 -19.32 14.79
N THR A 184 11.73 -20.35 15.35
CA THR A 184 12.61 -21.30 14.63
C THR A 184 12.23 -22.74 14.95
N PRO A 185 11.10 -23.24 14.41
CA PRO A 185 10.62 -24.59 14.69
C PRO A 185 11.52 -25.67 14.05
N GLU A 186 11.69 -26.78 14.74
CA GLU A 186 12.41 -27.95 14.23
C GLU A 186 11.60 -28.69 13.16
N ASP A 187 10.27 -28.86 13.36
CA ASP A 187 9.36 -29.40 12.32
C ASP A 187 8.81 -28.26 11.48
N PHE A 188 9.54 -27.88 10.44
CA PHE A 188 9.20 -26.70 9.63
C PHE A 188 8.19 -27.00 8.51
N GLY A 189 8.44 -28.02 7.69
CA GLY A 189 7.66 -28.34 6.51
C GLY A 189 7.67 -27.21 5.44
N ALA A 190 6.77 -26.25 5.57
CA ALA A 190 6.67 -25.12 4.65
C ALA A 190 6.27 -23.82 5.38
N VAL A 191 6.69 -22.66 4.86
CA VAL A 191 6.40 -21.32 5.43
C VAL A 191 4.90 -21.13 5.71
N GLY A 192 4.04 -21.50 4.75
CA GLY A 192 2.60 -21.30 4.85
C GLY A 192 1.92 -22.04 6.03
N ARG A 193 2.54 -23.06 6.61
CA ARG A 193 2.00 -23.76 7.81
C ARG A 193 1.98 -22.89 9.06
N PHE A 194 2.78 -21.83 9.07
CA PHE A 194 2.90 -20.91 10.20
C PHE A 194 2.01 -19.69 10.07
N TYR A 195 1.13 -19.67 9.06
CA TYR A 195 0.16 -18.62 8.82
C TYR A 195 -1.26 -19.21 8.70
N ARG A 196 -2.24 -18.57 9.31
CA ARG A 196 -3.66 -18.92 9.10
C ARG A 196 -4.14 -18.46 7.73
N ASN A 197 -3.71 -17.27 7.30
CA ASN A 197 -3.91 -16.75 5.97
C ASN A 197 -2.54 -16.48 5.31
N PHE A 198 -2.20 -17.27 4.27
CA PHE A 198 -0.97 -17.14 3.49
C PHE A 198 -1.30 -16.94 2.00
N SER A 199 -2.24 -16.03 1.72
CA SER A 199 -2.60 -15.66 0.36
C SER A 199 -1.38 -15.11 -0.39
N GLN A 200 -1.37 -15.30 -1.71
CA GLN A 200 -0.26 -14.85 -2.53
C GLN A 200 -0.23 -13.32 -2.62
N THR A 201 0.88 -12.69 -2.22
CA THR A 201 1.13 -11.26 -2.42
C THR A 201 1.20 -10.96 -3.92
N SER A 202 0.41 -10.00 -4.38
CA SER A 202 0.40 -9.56 -5.77
C SER A 202 1.55 -8.59 -6.06
N ASP A 203 1.91 -8.43 -7.35
CA ASP A 203 2.89 -7.44 -7.76
C ASP A 203 2.39 -6.01 -7.46
N ASP A 204 1.09 -5.76 -7.57
CA ASP A 204 0.48 -4.46 -7.31
C ASP A 204 0.51 -4.11 -5.81
N GLU A 205 0.34 -5.10 -4.94
CA GLU A 205 0.52 -4.94 -3.50
C GLU A 205 1.97 -4.53 -3.16
N VAL A 206 2.96 -5.18 -3.78
CA VAL A 206 4.39 -4.84 -3.63
C VAL A 206 4.65 -3.40 -4.04
N THR A 207 4.19 -2.99 -5.23
CA THR A 207 4.37 -1.63 -5.75
C THR A 207 3.71 -0.59 -4.85
N SER A 208 2.52 -0.88 -4.35
CA SER A 208 1.76 -0.03 -3.43
C SER A 208 2.51 0.20 -2.10
N LEU A 209 3.00 -0.86 -1.48
CA LEU A 209 3.74 -0.78 -0.22
C LEU A 209 5.02 0.05 -0.35
N LEU A 210 5.75 -0.13 -1.46
CA LEU A 210 6.95 0.66 -1.74
C LEU A 210 6.64 2.14 -1.98
N ALA A 211 5.56 2.45 -2.66
CA ALA A 211 5.13 3.83 -2.86
C ALA A 211 4.75 4.51 -1.54
N THR A 212 4.01 3.82 -0.69
CA THR A 212 3.60 4.29 0.64
C THR A 212 4.78 4.57 1.57
N ALA A 213 5.74 3.64 1.63
CA ALA A 213 6.91 3.79 2.50
C ALA A 213 7.80 4.98 2.09
N ARG A 214 7.85 5.30 0.80
CA ARG A 214 8.61 6.45 0.28
C ARG A 214 8.01 7.78 0.66
N THR A 215 6.70 7.94 0.48
CA THR A 215 6.02 9.17 0.91
C THR A 215 6.19 9.42 2.40
N ALA A 216 6.22 8.38 3.22
CA ALA A 216 6.52 8.50 4.65
C ALA A 216 7.97 8.97 4.90
N SER A 217 8.96 8.44 4.18
CA SER A 217 10.38 8.84 4.33
C SER A 217 10.67 10.26 3.82
N GLU A 218 10.05 10.68 2.73
CA GLU A 218 10.20 12.04 2.18
C GLU A 218 9.60 13.10 3.11
N HIS A 219 8.54 12.76 3.85
CA HIS A 219 7.97 13.63 4.89
C HIS A 219 8.86 13.72 6.13
N ASP A 220 9.53 12.65 6.52
CA ASP A 220 10.44 12.64 7.67
C ASP A 220 11.72 13.44 7.38
N ASP A 221 12.34 13.27 6.21
CA ASP A 221 13.50 14.07 5.78
C ASP A 221 13.17 15.57 5.64
N SER A 222 11.99 15.91 5.15
CA SER A 222 11.53 17.29 5.08
C SER A 222 11.21 17.89 6.46
N SER A 223 10.79 17.06 7.41
CA SER A 223 10.52 17.48 8.79
C SER A 223 11.81 17.73 9.58
N VAL A 224 12.87 16.94 9.33
CA VAL A 224 14.20 17.16 9.94
C VAL A 224 14.86 18.42 9.38
N ALA A 225 14.76 18.66 8.06
CA ALA A 225 15.27 19.89 7.45
C ALA A 225 14.49 21.15 7.91
N ARG A 226 13.18 21.03 8.14
CA ARG A 226 12.35 22.13 8.68
C ARG A 226 12.60 22.38 10.15
N ARG A 227 12.84 21.36 10.98
CA ARG A 227 13.19 21.54 12.42
C ARG A 227 14.51 22.29 12.63
N ALA A 228 15.43 22.26 11.66
CA ALA A 228 16.67 23.03 11.70
C ALA A 228 16.48 24.53 11.30
N GLN A 229 15.36 24.89 10.66
CA GLN A 229 15.05 26.25 10.22
C GLN A 229 13.92 26.92 11.02
N ASP A 230 13.12 26.16 11.77
CA ASP A 230 11.94 26.67 12.47
C ASP A 230 12.13 26.79 14.00
N GLN A 231 13.02 27.70 14.41
CA GLN A 231 12.82 28.45 15.63
C GLN A 231 12.16 29.80 15.25
N GLY A 232 10.86 29.73 15.01
CA GLY A 232 10.01 30.88 14.87
C GLY A 232 9.17 30.91 13.59
N VAL A 233 8.03 30.20 13.55
CA VAL A 233 6.83 30.63 12.82
C VAL A 233 5.59 29.97 13.43
N GLU A 234 4.56 30.77 13.53
CA GLU A 234 3.23 30.58 14.09
C GLU A 234 2.43 29.40 13.52
N ASP A 235 1.49 28.90 14.35
CA ASP A 235 0.41 27.95 14.12
C ASP A 235 -0.18 28.00 12.70
N SER A 236 0.20 27.05 11.83
CA SER A 236 -0.23 27.07 10.41
C SER A 236 -1.56 26.35 10.15
N GLY A 237 -2.34 25.99 11.14
CA GLY A 237 -3.72 25.46 10.95
C GLY A 237 -3.86 24.20 10.09
N ALA A 238 -2.78 23.57 9.62
CA ALA A 238 -2.80 22.34 8.85
C ALA A 238 -2.80 21.13 9.80
N LEU A 239 -3.60 20.09 9.49
CA LEU A 239 -3.72 18.86 10.27
C LEU A 239 -3.42 17.66 9.38
N ASP A 240 -2.61 16.71 9.85
CA ASP A 240 -2.38 15.42 9.20
C ASP A 240 -2.11 14.36 10.28
N GLN A 241 -3.11 13.50 10.54
CA GLN A 241 -3.03 12.51 11.62
C GLN A 241 -3.84 11.25 11.34
N ASP A 242 -3.40 10.15 11.91
CA ASP A 242 -4.20 8.92 11.98
C ASP A 242 -5.32 9.11 13.01
N VAL A 243 -6.50 8.60 12.70
CA VAL A 243 -7.71 8.79 13.50
C VAL A 243 -8.49 7.48 13.64
N ASP A 244 -9.16 7.35 14.78
CA ASP A 244 -10.15 6.32 15.04
C ASP A 244 -11.54 6.90 14.82
N VAL A 245 -12.18 6.54 13.72
CA VAL A 245 -13.51 7.02 13.33
C VAL A 245 -14.57 6.16 14.01
N LEU A 246 -15.32 6.73 14.93
CA LEU A 246 -16.46 6.05 15.55
C LEU A 246 -17.66 6.09 14.63
N SER A 247 -18.13 4.95 14.17
CA SER A 247 -19.25 4.84 13.24
C SER A 247 -20.08 3.60 13.49
N ASP A 248 -21.39 3.77 13.72
CA ASP A 248 -22.39 2.69 13.87
C ASP A 248 -21.91 1.56 14.82
N GLY A 249 -21.35 1.95 15.97
CA GLY A 249 -20.84 1.03 17.00
C GLY A 249 -19.50 0.35 16.67
N ALA A 250 -18.85 0.70 15.58
CA ALA A 250 -17.51 0.23 15.23
C ALA A 250 -16.48 1.37 15.29
N THR A 251 -15.24 1.01 15.58
CA THR A 251 -14.07 1.88 15.45
C THR A 251 -13.36 1.53 14.14
N LEU A 252 -13.24 2.50 13.24
CA LEU A 252 -12.68 2.34 11.91
C LEU A 252 -11.38 3.13 11.81
N GLU A 253 -10.29 2.47 11.43
CA GLU A 253 -9.00 3.15 11.23
C GLU A 253 -9.06 4.09 10.02
N GLY A 254 -8.53 5.31 10.16
CA GLY A 254 -8.50 6.29 9.09
C GLY A 254 -7.34 7.27 9.21
N ARG A 255 -7.20 8.14 8.20
CA ARG A 255 -6.29 9.27 8.18
C ARG A 255 -7.05 10.53 7.79
N LEU A 256 -6.96 11.53 8.64
CA LEU A 256 -7.53 12.86 8.43
C LEU A 256 -6.41 13.83 8.06
N THR A 257 -6.51 14.41 6.87
CA THR A 257 -5.55 15.42 6.37
C THR A 257 -6.32 16.69 6.01
N ILE A 258 -5.98 17.79 6.62
CA ILE A 258 -6.60 19.10 6.39
C ILE A 258 -5.49 20.10 6.03
N PRO A 259 -5.40 20.54 4.77
CA PRO A 259 -4.51 21.64 4.40
C PRO A 259 -4.88 22.95 5.12
N ALA A 260 -3.91 23.84 5.27
CA ALA A 260 -4.19 25.19 5.78
C ALA A 260 -5.27 25.87 4.91
N GLN A 261 -6.28 26.47 5.54
CA GLN A 261 -7.38 27.13 4.86
C GLN A 261 -8.22 26.23 3.93
N ALA A 262 -8.38 24.96 4.28
CA ALA A 262 -9.19 24.04 3.49
C ALA A 262 -10.64 24.51 3.36
N SER A 263 -11.19 24.43 2.14
CA SER A 263 -12.55 24.87 1.82
C SER A 263 -13.63 23.85 2.17
N GLY A 264 -13.26 22.59 2.42
CA GLY A 264 -14.17 21.49 2.76
C GLY A 264 -13.39 20.21 3.01
N ILE A 265 -14.10 19.16 3.42
CA ILE A 265 -13.52 17.84 3.68
C ILE A 265 -14.26 16.79 2.83
N VAL A 266 -13.49 15.93 2.15
CA VAL A 266 -14.02 14.82 1.36
C VAL A 266 -13.77 13.50 2.07
N LEU A 267 -14.85 12.78 2.38
CA LEU A 267 -14.80 11.43 2.95
C LEU A 267 -14.74 10.41 1.79
N PHE A 268 -13.81 9.47 1.90
CA PHE A 268 -13.58 8.47 0.85
C PHE A 268 -14.28 7.16 1.17
N ALA A 269 -15.16 6.73 0.25
CA ALA A 269 -15.80 5.43 0.28
C ALA A 269 -15.12 4.50 -0.73
N HIS A 270 -14.25 3.62 -0.24
CA HIS A 270 -13.50 2.68 -1.08
C HIS A 270 -14.39 1.55 -1.63
N GLY A 271 -13.99 0.96 -2.75
CA GLY A 271 -14.67 -0.19 -3.35
C GLY A 271 -14.29 -1.53 -2.71
N SER A 272 -14.97 -2.60 -3.15
CA SER A 272 -14.67 -3.97 -2.77
C SER A 272 -13.22 -4.34 -3.12
N GLY A 273 -12.51 -4.98 -2.18
CA GLY A 273 -11.09 -5.33 -2.36
C GLY A 273 -10.11 -4.14 -2.29
N SER A 274 -10.56 -2.99 -1.79
CA SER A 274 -9.77 -1.79 -1.55
C SER A 274 -9.85 -1.39 -0.07
N SER A 275 -9.06 -0.40 0.35
CA SER A 275 -9.02 0.10 1.73
C SER A 275 -8.71 1.59 1.75
N ALA A 276 -8.72 2.21 2.93
CA ALA A 276 -8.22 3.56 3.17
C ALA A 276 -6.79 3.77 2.63
N ARG A 277 -6.01 2.70 2.59
CA ARG A 277 -4.60 2.70 2.12
C ARG A 277 -4.45 2.52 0.61
N SER A 278 -5.54 2.51 -0.16
CA SER A 278 -5.51 2.35 -1.63
C SER A 278 -4.67 3.44 -2.29
N PRO A 279 -3.63 3.07 -3.10
CA PRO A 279 -2.80 4.06 -3.80
C PRO A 279 -3.59 4.98 -4.70
N ARG A 280 -4.63 4.45 -5.37
CA ARG A 280 -5.49 5.25 -6.25
C ARG A 280 -6.30 6.28 -5.46
N ASN A 281 -6.82 5.92 -4.28
CA ASN A 281 -7.56 6.86 -3.45
C ASN A 281 -6.63 7.92 -2.84
N ARG A 282 -5.41 7.52 -2.41
CA ARG A 282 -4.38 8.45 -1.92
C ARG A 282 -3.96 9.43 -3.00
N PHE A 283 -3.69 8.94 -4.21
CA PHE A 283 -3.34 9.81 -5.33
C PHE A 283 -4.40 10.90 -5.58
N VAL A 284 -5.68 10.53 -5.54
CA VAL A 284 -6.78 11.51 -5.67
C VAL A 284 -6.80 12.44 -4.46
N ALA A 285 -6.63 11.92 -3.24
CA ALA A 285 -6.59 12.72 -2.02
C ALA A 285 -5.46 13.76 -2.05
N ASP A 286 -4.25 13.37 -2.47
CA ASP A 286 -3.10 14.27 -2.59
C ASP A 286 -3.41 15.44 -3.55
N ARG A 287 -4.08 15.16 -4.68
CA ARG A 287 -4.53 16.21 -5.61
C ARG A 287 -5.63 17.10 -5.02
N LEU A 288 -6.48 16.57 -4.13
CA LEU A 288 -7.45 17.38 -3.39
C LEU A 288 -6.74 18.28 -2.36
N HIS A 289 -5.69 17.79 -1.69
CA HIS A 289 -4.86 18.60 -0.78
C HIS A 289 -4.19 19.76 -1.53
N ASP A 290 -3.63 19.50 -2.72
CA ASP A 290 -3.05 20.53 -3.58
C ASP A 290 -4.10 21.62 -3.95
N ALA A 291 -5.37 21.25 -4.03
CA ALA A 291 -6.50 22.14 -4.29
C ALA A 291 -7.10 22.79 -3.02
N GLY A 292 -6.47 22.64 -1.85
CA GLY A 292 -6.96 23.19 -0.59
C GLY A 292 -8.23 22.50 -0.07
N ILE A 293 -8.37 21.20 -0.28
CA ILE A 293 -9.52 20.39 0.17
C ILE A 293 -9.00 19.30 1.10
N GLY A 294 -9.54 19.25 2.33
CA GLY A 294 -9.22 18.20 3.29
C GLY A 294 -9.80 16.84 2.91
N THR A 295 -9.24 15.78 3.44
CA THR A 295 -9.74 14.43 3.19
C THR A 295 -9.77 13.57 4.45
N LEU A 296 -10.77 12.67 4.53
CA LEU A 296 -10.81 11.57 5.46
C LEU A 296 -10.80 10.25 4.66
N LEU A 297 -9.68 9.54 4.68
CA LEU A 297 -9.54 8.19 4.15
C LEU A 297 -9.68 7.22 5.32
N PHE A 298 -10.68 6.34 5.29
CA PHE A 298 -10.92 5.37 6.36
C PHE A 298 -11.48 4.08 5.78
N ASP A 299 -11.33 2.98 6.52
CA ASP A 299 -11.91 1.70 6.12
C ASP A 299 -13.39 1.67 6.51
N LEU A 300 -14.27 1.30 5.55
CA LEU A 300 -15.72 1.24 5.78
C LEU A 300 -16.16 0.03 6.63
N LEU A 301 -15.29 -0.94 6.79
CA LEU A 301 -15.50 -2.16 7.55
C LEU A 301 -14.34 -2.38 8.51
N THR A 302 -14.62 -2.94 9.67
CA THR A 302 -13.56 -3.48 10.53
C THR A 302 -12.88 -4.69 9.85
N PRO A 303 -11.65 -5.06 10.23
CA PRO A 303 -10.99 -6.25 9.67
C PRO A 303 -11.83 -7.53 9.75
N LEU A 304 -12.57 -7.72 10.86
CA LEU A 304 -13.45 -8.89 11.04
C LEU A 304 -14.67 -8.86 10.10
N GLU A 305 -15.22 -7.69 9.86
CA GLU A 305 -16.36 -7.52 8.93
C GLU A 305 -15.92 -7.69 7.48
N ALA A 306 -14.72 -7.24 7.14
CA ALA A 306 -14.15 -7.34 5.79
C ALA A 306 -13.81 -8.78 5.38
N ASP A 307 -13.60 -9.68 6.34
CA ASP A 307 -13.40 -11.12 6.09
C ASP A 307 -14.68 -11.81 5.56
N ASP A 308 -15.87 -11.27 5.85
CA ASP A 308 -17.11 -11.74 5.27
C ASP A 308 -17.42 -11.02 3.96
N ARG A 309 -17.34 -11.77 2.86
CA ARG A 309 -17.62 -11.25 1.52
C ARG A 309 -19.04 -10.65 1.37
N ALA A 310 -20.01 -11.10 2.18
CA ALA A 310 -21.36 -10.55 2.17
C ALA A 310 -21.35 -9.08 2.60
N ASN A 311 -20.59 -8.72 3.64
CA ASN A 311 -20.48 -7.34 4.13
C ASN A 311 -19.82 -6.41 3.11
N VAL A 312 -18.83 -6.91 2.35
CA VAL A 312 -18.12 -6.12 1.33
C VAL A 312 -19.05 -5.62 0.21
N PHE A 313 -20.16 -6.30 -0.02
CA PHE A 313 -21.18 -5.96 -1.01
C PHE A 313 -22.50 -5.48 -0.39
N ASP A 314 -22.58 -5.37 0.93
CA ASP A 314 -23.72 -4.81 1.66
C ASP A 314 -23.67 -3.28 1.61
N ILE A 315 -24.30 -2.71 0.57
CA ILE A 315 -24.28 -1.26 0.34
C ILE A 315 -24.93 -0.51 1.49
N GLU A 316 -25.98 -1.06 2.11
CA GLU A 316 -26.66 -0.44 3.24
C GLU A 316 -25.74 -0.36 4.47
N LEU A 317 -24.98 -1.43 4.77
CA LEU A 317 -23.96 -1.43 5.83
C LEU A 317 -22.89 -0.37 5.54
N LEU A 318 -22.32 -0.36 4.33
CA LEU A 318 -21.28 0.59 3.94
C LEU A 318 -21.78 2.04 4.01
N ALA A 319 -23.04 2.29 3.59
CA ALA A 319 -23.66 3.60 3.68
C ALA A 319 -23.92 4.03 5.13
N ARG A 320 -24.33 3.11 6.02
CA ARG A 320 -24.45 3.40 7.46
C ARG A 320 -23.11 3.78 8.07
N ARG A 321 -22.02 3.06 7.73
CA ARG A 321 -20.65 3.38 8.17
C ARG A 321 -20.23 4.78 7.70
N LEU A 322 -20.52 5.13 6.44
CA LEU A 322 -20.19 6.44 5.90
C LEU A 322 -21.03 7.55 6.57
N ARG A 323 -22.32 7.30 6.84
CA ARG A 323 -23.17 8.24 7.61
C ARG A 323 -22.63 8.49 9.03
N GLY A 324 -22.22 7.44 9.71
CA GLY A 324 -21.60 7.56 11.05
C GLY A 324 -20.29 8.35 11.01
N ALA A 325 -19.41 8.06 10.04
CA ALA A 325 -18.17 8.82 9.82
C ALA A 325 -18.44 10.30 9.52
N THR A 326 -19.52 10.61 8.80
CA THR A 326 -19.94 11.99 8.54
C THR A 326 -20.37 12.70 9.83
N GLY A 327 -21.13 12.02 10.70
CA GLY A 327 -21.50 12.51 12.02
C GLY A 327 -20.27 12.80 12.89
N TRP A 328 -19.34 11.83 12.95
CA TRP A 328 -18.08 11.96 13.66
C TRP A 328 -17.24 13.16 13.15
N THR A 329 -17.11 13.33 11.83
CA THR A 329 -16.40 14.47 11.24
C THR A 329 -17.03 15.80 11.60
N ARG A 330 -18.37 15.87 11.63
CA ARG A 330 -19.10 17.08 12.02
C ARG A 330 -18.94 17.42 13.50
N GLU A 331 -18.95 16.43 14.38
CA GLU A 331 -18.72 16.63 15.83
C GLU A 331 -17.31 17.13 16.10
N LEU A 332 -16.31 16.57 15.40
CA LEU A 332 -14.91 16.97 15.53
C LEU A 332 -14.65 18.39 14.98
N ARG A 333 -15.39 18.81 13.95
CA ARG A 333 -15.24 20.10 13.24
C ARG A 333 -13.77 20.48 12.99
N PRO A 334 -12.97 19.60 12.37
CA PRO A 334 -11.56 19.85 12.22
C PRO A 334 -11.33 21.12 11.39
N GLY A 335 -10.53 22.06 11.90
CA GLY A 335 -10.31 23.37 11.27
C GLY A 335 -11.54 24.27 11.17
N GLY A 336 -12.67 23.95 11.87
CA GLY A 336 -13.92 24.71 11.79
C GLY A 336 -14.68 24.54 10.47
N ILE A 337 -14.37 23.51 9.68
CA ILE A 337 -14.92 23.26 8.35
C ILE A 337 -16.25 22.52 8.45
N ASP A 338 -17.29 23.06 7.79
CA ASP A 338 -18.64 22.48 7.76
C ASP A 338 -18.97 21.81 6.41
N ALA A 339 -18.32 22.23 5.30
CA ALA A 339 -18.58 21.73 3.95
C ALA A 339 -18.02 20.30 3.78
N LEU A 340 -18.87 19.34 3.42
CA LEU A 340 -18.51 17.94 3.31
C LEU A 340 -18.88 17.36 1.95
N GLY A 341 -17.96 16.59 1.36
CA GLY A 341 -18.17 15.84 0.12
C GLY A 341 -17.91 14.35 0.28
N TYR A 342 -18.38 13.56 -0.67
CA TYR A 342 -18.05 12.14 -0.78
C TYR A 342 -17.32 11.82 -2.07
N PHE A 343 -16.25 11.04 -1.97
CA PHE A 343 -15.60 10.41 -3.11
C PHE A 343 -15.77 8.89 -3.02
N GLY A 344 -16.58 8.32 -3.89
CA GLY A 344 -16.87 6.88 -3.92
C GLY A 344 -16.22 6.17 -5.11
N ALA A 345 -15.64 4.98 -4.88
CA ALA A 345 -15.05 4.16 -5.93
C ALA A 345 -15.76 2.80 -6.02
N SER A 346 -16.12 2.35 -7.24
CA SER A 346 -16.79 1.06 -7.46
C SER A 346 -18.03 0.88 -6.56
N THR A 347 -18.11 -0.14 -5.70
CA THR A 347 -19.18 -0.34 -4.70
C THR A 347 -19.28 0.82 -3.69
N GLY A 348 -18.15 1.44 -3.34
CA GLY A 348 -18.14 2.62 -2.46
C GLY A 348 -18.87 3.83 -3.04
N ALA A 349 -19.00 3.93 -4.37
CA ALA A 349 -19.82 4.96 -5.02
C ALA A 349 -21.33 4.78 -4.74
N ALA A 350 -21.81 3.54 -4.70
CA ALA A 350 -23.18 3.25 -4.29
C ALA A 350 -23.42 3.65 -2.83
N ALA A 351 -22.49 3.26 -1.93
CA ALA A 351 -22.56 3.63 -0.52
C ALA A 351 -22.57 5.17 -0.33
N ALA A 352 -21.73 5.89 -1.10
CA ALA A 352 -21.68 7.34 -1.06
C ALA A 352 -23.01 8.01 -1.50
N LEU A 353 -23.62 7.51 -2.58
CA LEU A 353 -24.90 8.02 -3.08
C LEU A 353 -26.06 7.68 -2.14
N GLU A 354 -26.08 6.46 -1.59
CA GLU A 354 -27.10 6.08 -0.60
C GLU A 354 -26.97 6.91 0.69
N ALA A 355 -25.73 7.14 1.17
CA ALA A 355 -25.50 8.00 2.32
C ALA A 355 -25.90 9.46 2.03
N ALA A 356 -25.59 10.00 0.83
CA ALA A 356 -25.95 11.36 0.43
C ALA A 356 -27.45 11.57 0.20
N ALA A 357 -28.23 10.50 0.08
CA ALA A 357 -29.70 10.56 -0.01
C ALA A 357 -30.35 10.90 1.35
N ASP A 358 -29.63 10.79 2.46
CA ASP A 358 -30.13 11.20 3.79
C ASP A 358 -30.08 12.74 3.89
N PRO A 359 -31.24 13.44 3.91
CA PRO A 359 -31.28 14.91 3.92
C PRO A 359 -30.71 15.53 5.20
N ARG A 360 -30.55 14.74 6.27
CA ARG A 360 -30.00 15.22 7.54
C ARG A 360 -28.49 15.45 7.46
N LEU A 361 -27.82 14.79 6.51
CA LEU A 361 -26.36 14.87 6.40
C LEU A 361 -25.86 16.09 5.62
N GLN A 362 -26.69 16.72 4.79
CA GLN A 362 -26.35 17.93 4.03
C GLN A 362 -24.99 17.83 3.35
N ILE A 363 -24.84 16.86 2.47
CA ILE A 363 -23.62 16.66 1.68
C ILE A 363 -23.60 17.64 0.50
N ASP A 364 -22.47 18.34 0.33
CA ASP A 364 -22.34 19.43 -0.62
C ASP A 364 -21.93 18.98 -2.02
N ALA A 365 -21.25 17.83 -2.15
CA ALA A 365 -20.88 17.25 -3.43
C ALA A 365 -20.59 15.75 -3.35
N VAL A 366 -20.85 15.02 -4.44
CA VAL A 366 -20.47 13.62 -4.57
C VAL A 366 -19.68 13.43 -5.88
N VAL A 367 -18.59 12.67 -5.81
CA VAL A 367 -17.84 12.18 -6.97
C VAL A 367 -17.82 10.65 -6.94
N SER A 368 -18.22 10.03 -8.04
CA SER A 368 -18.20 8.59 -8.28
C SER A 368 -17.13 8.27 -9.31
N ARG A 369 -16.16 7.40 -8.97
CA ARG A 369 -15.14 6.89 -9.88
C ARG A 369 -15.39 5.42 -10.21
N GLY A 370 -15.68 5.11 -11.49
CA GLY A 370 -15.99 3.75 -11.94
C GLY A 370 -17.09 3.11 -11.09
N GLY A 371 -18.09 3.91 -10.68
CA GLY A 371 -19.05 3.54 -9.65
C GLY A 371 -20.10 2.54 -10.10
N ARG A 372 -20.41 1.56 -9.25
CA ARG A 372 -21.56 0.69 -9.33
C ARG A 372 -22.79 1.40 -8.74
N VAL A 373 -23.08 2.58 -9.33
CA VAL A 373 -24.15 3.48 -8.87
C VAL A 373 -25.54 2.86 -9.01
N ASP A 374 -25.68 1.85 -9.84
CA ASP A 374 -26.88 1.02 -10.01
C ASP A 374 -27.29 0.32 -8.71
N LEU A 375 -26.34 -0.01 -7.83
CA LEU A 375 -26.62 -0.64 -6.54
C LEU A 375 -27.33 0.29 -5.55
N ALA A 376 -27.30 1.61 -5.77
CA ALA A 376 -28.05 2.60 -5.01
C ALA A 376 -29.34 3.08 -5.70
N ALA A 377 -29.84 2.37 -6.71
CA ALA A 377 -30.94 2.82 -7.57
C ALA A 377 -32.21 3.25 -6.81
N GLY A 378 -32.49 2.60 -5.67
CA GLY A 378 -33.66 2.94 -4.82
C GLY A 378 -33.53 4.26 -4.04
N HIS A 379 -32.38 4.89 -4.05
CA HIS A 379 -32.09 6.10 -3.28
C HIS A 379 -31.70 7.31 -4.15
N LEU A 380 -31.45 7.11 -5.44
CA LEU A 380 -30.89 8.13 -6.33
C LEU A 380 -31.78 9.37 -6.48
N ASP A 381 -33.10 9.21 -6.48
CA ASP A 381 -34.07 10.33 -6.61
C ASP A 381 -34.11 11.22 -5.34
N ALA A 382 -33.62 10.72 -4.21
CA ALA A 382 -33.48 11.46 -2.95
C ALA A 382 -32.17 12.22 -2.83
N VAL A 383 -31.14 11.91 -3.62
CA VAL A 383 -29.86 12.61 -3.62
C VAL A 383 -30.05 14.08 -4.00
N ARG A 384 -29.56 14.99 -3.17
CA ARG A 384 -29.60 16.45 -3.38
C ARG A 384 -28.23 17.02 -3.76
N ALA A 385 -27.15 16.39 -3.33
CA ALA A 385 -25.79 16.80 -3.61
C ALA A 385 -25.47 16.78 -5.10
N PRO A 386 -24.90 17.84 -5.68
CA PRO A 386 -24.33 17.79 -7.02
C PRO A 386 -23.40 16.59 -7.19
N THR A 387 -23.62 15.81 -8.23
CA THR A 387 -22.98 14.50 -8.40
C THR A 387 -22.21 14.41 -9.72
N LEU A 388 -20.92 14.09 -9.66
CA LEU A 388 -20.08 13.78 -10.80
C LEU A 388 -19.81 12.28 -10.89
N MET A 389 -20.12 11.67 -12.03
CA MET A 389 -19.84 10.27 -12.34
C MET A 389 -18.73 10.17 -13.38
N ILE A 390 -17.56 9.68 -12.99
CA ILE A 390 -16.38 9.52 -13.84
C ILE A 390 -16.26 8.04 -14.21
N VAL A 391 -16.30 7.71 -15.50
CA VAL A 391 -16.29 6.32 -15.97
C VAL A 391 -15.24 6.12 -17.04
N GLY A 392 -14.54 4.98 -17.00
CA GLY A 392 -13.58 4.60 -18.03
C GLY A 392 -14.28 4.28 -19.38
N GLY A 393 -13.73 4.80 -20.48
CA GLY A 393 -14.30 4.59 -21.81
C GLY A 393 -14.23 3.14 -22.30
N ALA A 394 -13.30 2.35 -21.78
CA ALA A 394 -13.20 0.92 -22.05
C ALA A 394 -14.09 0.06 -21.13
N ASP A 395 -14.72 0.64 -20.08
CA ASP A 395 -15.64 -0.03 -19.17
C ASP A 395 -17.10 0.20 -19.64
N ALA A 396 -17.45 -0.45 -20.73
CA ALA A 396 -18.74 -0.23 -21.40
C ALA A 396 -19.95 -0.60 -20.54
N GLU A 397 -19.84 -1.63 -19.69
CA GLU A 397 -20.91 -2.07 -18.80
C GLU A 397 -21.18 -1.00 -17.74
N VAL A 398 -20.15 -0.58 -16.99
CA VAL A 398 -20.29 0.45 -15.95
C VAL A 398 -20.73 1.78 -16.54
N LEU A 399 -20.32 2.12 -17.78
CA LEU A 399 -20.78 3.32 -18.47
C LEU A 399 -22.30 3.29 -18.74
N GLN A 400 -22.83 2.15 -19.16
CA GLN A 400 -24.27 1.99 -19.34
C GLN A 400 -25.04 2.12 -18.03
N LEU A 401 -24.53 1.50 -16.96
CA LEU A 401 -25.12 1.58 -15.61
C LEU A 401 -25.14 3.02 -15.09
N ASN A 402 -24.04 3.77 -15.25
CA ASN A 402 -23.97 5.17 -14.84
C ASN A 402 -24.91 6.08 -15.65
N ARG A 403 -25.05 5.86 -16.97
CA ARG A 403 -26.03 6.58 -17.81
C ARG A 403 -27.49 6.28 -17.43
N ALA A 404 -27.76 5.05 -17.00
CA ALA A 404 -29.09 4.68 -16.53
C ALA A 404 -29.38 5.33 -15.16
N ALA A 405 -28.44 5.29 -14.23
CA ALA A 405 -28.55 5.91 -12.92
C ALA A 405 -28.67 7.43 -12.98
N ALA A 406 -27.97 8.09 -13.91
CA ALA A 406 -28.08 9.54 -14.15
C ALA A 406 -29.53 10.01 -14.43
N ARG A 407 -30.34 9.17 -15.07
CA ARG A 407 -31.75 9.49 -15.35
C ARG A 407 -32.62 9.48 -14.09
N LEU A 408 -32.18 8.85 -13.02
CA LEU A 408 -32.90 8.77 -11.75
C LEU A 408 -32.51 9.93 -10.80
N LEU A 409 -31.32 10.51 -10.98
CA LEU A 409 -30.84 11.64 -10.19
C LEU A 409 -31.67 12.90 -10.50
N ARG A 410 -32.09 13.62 -9.46
CA ARG A 410 -32.81 14.91 -9.57
C ARG A 410 -31.93 16.10 -9.25
N CYS A 411 -30.74 15.88 -8.66
CA CYS A 411 -29.73 16.90 -8.41
C CYS A 411 -28.97 17.28 -9.70
N PRO A 412 -28.23 18.40 -9.71
CA PRO A 412 -27.24 18.67 -10.75
C PRO A 412 -26.24 17.51 -10.85
N HIS A 413 -26.04 16.97 -12.04
CA HIS A 413 -25.14 15.85 -12.23
C HIS A 413 -24.48 15.85 -13.61
N GLU A 414 -23.31 15.21 -13.70
CA GLU A 414 -22.57 15.01 -14.94
C GLU A 414 -22.05 13.56 -15.02
N VAL A 415 -22.01 13.02 -16.25
CA VAL A 415 -21.32 11.75 -16.55
C VAL A 415 -20.16 12.05 -17.47
N VAL A 416 -18.93 11.93 -16.97
CA VAL A 416 -17.72 12.19 -17.72
C VAL A 416 -17.03 10.88 -18.05
N VAL A 417 -16.67 10.69 -19.33
CA VAL A 417 -15.98 9.50 -19.81
C VAL A 417 -14.51 9.82 -19.99
N VAL A 418 -13.61 9.05 -19.35
CA VAL A 418 -12.16 9.11 -19.58
C VAL A 418 -11.83 8.18 -20.74
N PRO A 419 -11.45 8.69 -21.93
CA PRO A 419 -11.25 7.88 -23.11
C PRO A 419 -10.16 6.81 -22.90
N GLY A 420 -10.45 5.56 -23.30
CA GLY A 420 -9.50 4.45 -23.23
C GLY A 420 -9.24 3.89 -21.84
N ALA A 421 -9.70 4.54 -20.77
CA ALA A 421 -9.50 4.05 -19.41
C ALA A 421 -10.37 2.82 -19.11
N SER A 422 -9.78 1.86 -18.41
CA SER A 422 -10.46 0.68 -17.85
C SER A 422 -11.20 1.02 -16.55
N HIS A 423 -11.83 0.02 -15.92
CA HIS A 423 -12.51 0.16 -14.62
C HIS A 423 -11.61 0.72 -13.50
N LEU A 424 -10.33 0.37 -13.51
CA LEU A 424 -9.38 0.74 -12.46
C LEU A 424 -8.60 2.02 -12.76
N PHE A 425 -8.71 2.57 -13.98
CA PHE A 425 -7.99 3.77 -14.44
C PHE A 425 -6.46 3.61 -14.32
N GLU A 426 -5.93 2.45 -14.73
CA GLU A 426 -4.51 2.12 -14.66
C GLU A 426 -3.72 2.60 -15.88
N GLU A 427 -4.39 3.06 -16.91
CA GLU A 427 -3.76 3.57 -18.12
C GLU A 427 -3.06 4.91 -17.84
N PRO A 428 -1.94 5.19 -18.51
CA PRO A 428 -1.17 6.43 -18.29
C PRO A 428 -2.04 7.68 -18.43
N GLY A 429 -2.04 8.53 -17.39
CA GLY A 429 -2.82 9.76 -17.33
C GLY A 429 -4.31 9.60 -17.00
N ALA A 430 -4.83 8.37 -16.95
CA ALA A 430 -6.25 8.15 -16.64
C ALA A 430 -6.60 8.56 -15.21
N LEU A 431 -5.76 8.21 -14.25
CA LEU A 431 -5.97 8.60 -12.85
C LEU A 431 -5.75 10.10 -12.61
N ASP A 432 -4.82 10.74 -13.35
CA ASP A 432 -4.65 12.20 -13.33
C ASP A 432 -5.91 12.91 -13.83
N ALA A 433 -6.54 12.40 -14.89
CA ALA A 433 -7.81 12.93 -15.38
C ALA A 433 -8.92 12.81 -14.32
N VAL A 434 -9.02 11.65 -13.63
CA VAL A 434 -9.97 11.46 -12.53
C VAL A 434 -9.72 12.48 -11.42
N ALA A 435 -8.47 12.64 -10.99
CA ALA A 435 -8.10 13.53 -9.90
C ALA A 435 -8.38 15.01 -10.26
N GLY A 436 -8.05 15.43 -11.48
CA GLY A 436 -8.36 16.78 -11.96
C GLY A 436 -9.86 17.08 -12.02
N LEU A 437 -10.66 16.13 -12.53
CA LEU A 437 -12.11 16.24 -12.56
C LEU A 437 -12.72 16.30 -11.15
N ALA A 438 -12.25 15.45 -10.24
CA ALA A 438 -12.71 15.43 -8.85
C ALA A 438 -12.35 16.73 -8.13
N SER A 439 -11.10 17.22 -8.24
CA SER A 439 -10.64 18.47 -7.64
C SER A 439 -11.45 19.66 -8.15
N GLY A 440 -11.67 19.77 -9.45
CA GLY A 440 -12.49 20.82 -10.03
C GLY A 440 -13.94 20.80 -9.54
N TRP A 441 -14.53 19.59 -9.42
CA TRP A 441 -15.90 19.42 -8.94
C TRP A 441 -16.03 19.84 -7.47
N PHE A 442 -15.18 19.33 -6.61
CA PHE A 442 -15.19 19.66 -5.18
C PHE A 442 -14.87 21.14 -4.94
N ALA A 443 -13.86 21.72 -5.61
CA ALA A 443 -13.57 23.15 -5.48
C ALA A 443 -14.76 24.04 -5.83
N LYS A 444 -15.54 23.66 -6.84
CA LYS A 444 -16.74 24.39 -7.25
C LYS A 444 -17.88 24.31 -6.23
N HIS A 445 -18.02 23.17 -5.55
CA HIS A 445 -19.22 22.93 -4.72
C HIS A 445 -18.97 23.00 -3.22
N LEU A 446 -17.73 22.79 -2.71
CA LEU A 446 -17.41 22.94 -1.29
C LEU A 446 -17.06 24.40 -0.91
N GLY A 447 -16.61 25.22 -1.86
CA GLY A 447 -16.30 26.63 -1.62
C GLY A 447 -17.51 27.58 -1.62
N ALA A 448 -18.72 27.10 -1.94
CA ALA A 448 -19.90 27.96 -2.15
C ALA A 448 -20.55 28.49 -0.85
N HIS A 449 -20.08 28.08 0.34
CA HIS A 449 -20.61 28.51 1.63
C HIS A 449 -19.75 29.57 2.33
N ALA A 450 -18.71 30.12 1.69
CA ALA A 450 -17.80 31.11 2.26
C ALA A 450 -18.22 32.58 1.99
N THR A 451 -19.53 32.86 1.74
CA THR A 451 -20.05 34.23 1.60
C THR A 451 -21.21 34.49 2.54
#